data_82c00f38d8ee59aa98212c5e61a246a7
#
_entry.id   82c00f38d8ee59aa98212c5e61a246a7
#
_cell.length_a   1.000
_cell.length_b   1.000
_cell.length_c   1.000
_cell.angle_alpha   90.00
_cell.angle_beta   90.00
_cell.angle_gamma   90.00
#
_symmetry.space_group_name_H-M   'P 1'
#
loop_
_entity.id
_entity.type
_entity.pdbx_description
1 polymer ?
#
loop_
_entity_poly.entity_id
_entity_poly.type
_entity_poly.pdbx_seq_one_letter_code
_entity_poly.pdbx_strand_id
1 'polypeptide(L)'
;MSWLQKLLPPKIQRIGAGPKKNVPEGLWSKCPACAAVLYATDLEKNANVCPKCSHHNRISARERLELLLDDEGRFELGVEVAPLDALKFKDSKRYSERLADAEKATGETDALVVMQGAVKTVPVMAAVFEFDFMGGSMGSVVGERFVRAVDACLEQNLPLICITSTGGARMQEGLLSLMQMAKTTAALTKLSSQRLPFISVLADPTMGGVSASFAMLGDVVIAEPKALIGFAGPRVIEQTVRQTLPEGFQRAEFLLEKGAIDMIVDRRQLRDKLASLLTLLLRLPVATG
;
A
#
# COMPACT_ATOMS: atom_id res chain seq x y z
N MET A 1 9.38 -69.61 -33.34
CA MET A 1 9.79 -68.33 -32.68
C MET A 1 10.68 -67.61 -33.69
N SER A 2 10.22 -66.43 -34.12
CA SER A 2 10.82 -65.67 -35.22
C SER A 2 12.17 -65.07 -34.81
N TRP A 3 13.18 -65.20 -35.65
CA TRP A 3 14.53 -64.64 -35.47
C TRP A 3 14.59 -63.12 -35.38
N LEU A 4 13.53 -62.41 -35.81
CA LEU A 4 13.38 -60.98 -35.77
C LEU A 4 13.29 -60.41 -34.32
N GLN A 5 12.97 -61.20 -33.31
CA GLN A 5 12.90 -60.74 -31.91
C GLN A 5 14.29 -60.54 -31.26
N LYS A 6 15.36 -61.06 -31.89
CA LYS A 6 16.77 -60.93 -31.38
C LYS A 6 17.46 -59.64 -31.85
N LEU A 7 16.85 -58.86 -32.74
CA LEU A 7 17.44 -57.66 -33.32
C LEU A 7 16.87 -56.35 -32.68
N LEU A 8 15.92 -56.45 -31.74
CA LEU A 8 15.43 -55.28 -31.06
C LEU A 8 16.35 -54.95 -29.89
N PRO A 9 16.80 -53.69 -29.78
CA PRO A 9 17.58 -53.24 -28.61
C PRO A 9 16.75 -53.44 -27.33
N PRO A 10 17.42 -53.73 -26.19
CA PRO A 10 16.73 -53.93 -24.92
C PRO A 10 15.90 -52.69 -24.58
N LYS A 11 14.58 -52.86 -24.34
CA LYS A 11 13.73 -51.79 -23.82
C LYS A 11 14.29 -51.36 -22.48
N ILE A 12 14.84 -50.17 -22.43
CA ILE A 12 15.20 -49.50 -21.16
C ILE A 12 13.90 -49.32 -20.40
N GLN A 13 13.69 -50.14 -19.39
CA GLN A 13 12.64 -49.87 -18.39
C GLN A 13 13.03 -48.59 -17.65
N ARG A 14 12.32 -47.51 -17.90
CA ARG A 14 12.41 -46.31 -17.08
C ARG A 14 12.03 -46.76 -15.66
N ILE A 15 13.01 -46.80 -14.77
CA ILE A 15 12.78 -46.91 -13.33
C ILE A 15 11.81 -45.79 -12.99
N GLY A 16 10.63 -46.16 -12.49
CA GLY A 16 9.55 -45.22 -12.21
C GLY A 16 10.09 -44.06 -11.39
N ALA A 17 9.88 -42.84 -11.90
CA ALA A 17 10.12 -41.66 -11.12
C ALA A 17 9.26 -41.79 -9.86
N GLY A 18 9.91 -41.88 -8.70
CA GLY A 18 9.22 -41.83 -7.40
C GLY A 18 8.27 -40.65 -7.37
N PRO A 19 7.28 -40.64 -6.48
CA PRO A 19 6.29 -39.56 -6.41
C PRO A 19 7.05 -38.25 -6.38
N LYS A 20 6.82 -37.39 -7.39
CA LYS A 20 7.31 -36.02 -7.38
C LYS A 20 6.79 -35.43 -6.07
N LYS A 21 7.66 -35.14 -5.13
CA LYS A 21 7.34 -34.32 -3.97
C LYS A 21 6.85 -32.99 -4.56
N ASN A 22 5.53 -32.80 -4.59
CA ASN A 22 4.96 -31.50 -4.90
C ASN A 22 5.50 -30.54 -3.84
N VAL A 23 6.37 -29.63 -4.28
CA VAL A 23 6.76 -28.49 -3.43
C VAL A 23 5.46 -27.72 -3.17
N PRO A 24 5.07 -27.48 -1.91
CA PRO A 24 3.87 -26.71 -1.62
C PRO A 24 3.89 -25.41 -2.41
N GLU A 25 2.76 -25.09 -3.06
CA GLU A 25 2.59 -23.81 -3.75
C GLU A 25 2.74 -22.68 -2.74
N GLY A 26 3.43 -21.60 -3.12
CA GLY A 26 3.63 -20.42 -2.25
C GLY A 26 4.96 -20.38 -1.48
N LEU A 27 5.77 -21.45 -1.47
CA LEU A 27 7.07 -21.43 -0.77
C LEU A 27 8.12 -20.52 -1.43
N TRP A 28 7.99 -20.29 -2.74
CA TRP A 28 8.93 -19.51 -3.52
C TRP A 28 8.25 -18.35 -4.23
N SER A 29 8.84 -17.18 -4.14
CA SER A 29 8.42 -15.98 -4.86
C SER A 29 9.53 -15.50 -5.79
N LYS A 30 9.15 -14.95 -6.94
CA LYS A 30 10.11 -14.37 -7.90
C LYS A 30 10.03 -12.85 -7.80
N CYS A 31 11.18 -12.22 -7.50
CA CYS A 31 11.24 -10.76 -7.48
C CYS A 31 10.92 -10.19 -8.87
N PRO A 32 9.94 -9.27 -8.99
CA PRO A 32 9.57 -8.69 -10.28
C PRO A 32 10.66 -7.79 -10.88
N ALA A 33 11.55 -7.23 -10.05
CA ALA A 33 12.59 -6.32 -10.49
C ALA A 33 13.88 -7.02 -10.95
N CYS A 34 14.38 -8.02 -10.20
CA CYS A 34 15.65 -8.69 -10.52
C CYS A 34 15.50 -10.16 -10.90
N ALA A 35 14.27 -10.68 -10.96
CA ALA A 35 13.95 -12.06 -11.28
C ALA A 35 14.56 -13.12 -10.33
N ALA A 36 15.18 -12.73 -9.22
CA ALA A 36 15.69 -13.66 -8.22
C ALA A 36 14.55 -14.48 -7.62
N VAL A 37 14.77 -15.78 -7.45
CA VAL A 37 13.86 -16.67 -6.72
C VAL A 37 14.19 -16.57 -5.25
N LEU A 38 13.19 -16.26 -4.44
CA LEU A 38 13.30 -15.98 -3.02
C LEU A 38 12.38 -16.93 -2.24
N TYR A 39 12.79 -17.29 -1.05
CA TYR A 39 11.92 -18.04 -0.14
C TYR A 39 10.90 -17.08 0.49
N ALA A 40 9.61 -17.45 0.47
CA ALA A 40 8.54 -16.55 0.90
C ALA A 40 8.72 -16.07 2.35
N THR A 41 9.07 -16.99 3.26
CA THR A 41 9.30 -16.65 4.68
C THR A 41 10.50 -15.72 4.90
N ASP A 42 11.55 -15.81 4.05
CA ASP A 42 12.70 -14.90 4.15
C ASP A 42 12.32 -13.50 3.62
N LEU A 43 11.44 -13.45 2.63
CA LEU A 43 10.91 -12.20 2.11
C LEU A 43 10.01 -11.50 3.16
N GLU A 44 9.12 -12.23 3.81
CA GLU A 44 8.27 -11.75 4.91
C GLU A 44 9.12 -11.19 6.08
N LYS A 45 10.13 -11.95 6.55
CA LYS A 45 11.05 -11.49 7.61
C LYS A 45 11.83 -10.23 7.23
N ASN A 46 12.01 -9.97 5.93
CA ASN A 46 12.65 -8.77 5.40
C ASN A 46 11.63 -7.68 5.02
N ALA A 47 10.45 -7.66 5.66
CA ALA A 47 9.37 -6.73 5.38
C ALA A 47 8.93 -6.71 3.89
N ASN A 48 8.96 -7.85 3.22
CA ASN A 48 8.68 -8.01 1.79
C ASN A 48 9.58 -7.16 0.87
N VAL A 49 10.76 -6.77 1.35
CA VAL A 49 11.80 -6.12 0.54
C VAL A 49 12.77 -7.17 0.01
N CYS A 50 13.02 -7.16 -1.30
CA CYS A 50 13.93 -8.12 -1.94
C CYS A 50 15.36 -7.99 -1.37
N PRO A 51 15.96 -9.04 -0.79
CA PRO A 51 17.31 -8.96 -0.23
C PRO A 51 18.41 -8.82 -1.28
N LYS A 52 18.08 -9.05 -2.57
CA LYS A 52 19.06 -8.99 -3.68
C LYS A 52 19.14 -7.61 -4.33
N CYS A 53 18.00 -6.93 -4.51
CA CYS A 53 17.96 -5.65 -5.23
C CYS A 53 17.22 -4.54 -4.48
N SER A 54 16.80 -4.78 -3.24
CA SER A 54 16.05 -3.85 -2.39
C SER A 54 14.74 -3.35 -3.05
N HIS A 55 14.16 -4.14 -3.98
CA HIS A 55 12.85 -3.85 -4.50
C HIS A 55 11.79 -4.05 -3.41
N HIS A 56 10.97 -3.05 -3.18
CA HIS A 56 9.86 -3.09 -2.24
C HIS A 56 8.66 -3.76 -2.92
N ASN A 57 8.41 -5.04 -2.59
CA ASN A 57 7.21 -5.72 -3.08
C ASN A 57 5.98 -5.13 -2.40
N ARG A 58 4.83 -5.23 -3.09
CA ARG A 58 3.55 -4.84 -2.50
C ARG A 58 3.24 -5.72 -1.30
N ILE A 59 2.63 -5.11 -0.27
CA ILE A 59 2.11 -5.79 0.92
C ILE A 59 0.73 -5.24 1.23
N SER A 60 -0.09 -6.02 1.92
CA SER A 60 -1.42 -5.63 2.36
C SER A 60 -1.41 -4.51 3.40
N ALA A 61 -2.56 -3.88 3.60
CA ALA A 61 -2.74 -2.90 4.68
C ALA A 61 -2.47 -3.52 6.06
N ARG A 62 -2.92 -4.76 6.28
CA ARG A 62 -2.72 -5.48 7.55
C ARG A 62 -1.24 -5.73 7.83
N GLU A 63 -0.49 -6.26 6.84
CA GLU A 63 0.95 -6.46 6.98
C GLU A 63 1.70 -5.14 7.27
N ARG A 64 1.27 -4.02 6.65
CA ARG A 64 1.85 -2.70 6.96
C ARG A 64 1.58 -2.27 8.40
N LEU A 65 0.36 -2.48 8.89
CA LEU A 65 -0.02 -2.18 10.27
C LEU A 65 0.75 -3.05 11.27
N GLU A 66 0.96 -4.33 10.96
CA GLU A 66 1.78 -5.24 11.79
C GLU A 66 3.24 -4.81 11.85
N LEU A 67 3.82 -4.36 10.74
CA LEU A 67 5.20 -3.84 10.71
C LEU A 67 5.34 -2.50 11.44
N LEU A 68 4.28 -1.71 11.52
CA LEU A 68 4.31 -0.35 12.02
C LEU A 68 3.97 -0.27 13.51
N LEU A 69 2.84 -0.86 13.91
CA LEU A 69 2.27 -0.69 15.24
C LEU A 69 2.81 -1.73 16.24
N ASP A 70 2.83 -1.34 17.48
CA ASP A 70 3.08 -2.25 18.60
C ASP A 70 1.95 -3.30 18.68
N ASP A 71 2.21 -4.48 19.23
CA ASP A 71 1.27 -5.60 19.22
C ASP A 71 0.04 -5.36 20.11
N GLU A 72 0.20 -4.57 21.16
CA GLU A 72 -0.86 -4.31 22.14
C GLU A 72 -1.60 -3.00 21.86
N GLY A 73 -2.86 -2.95 22.29
CA GLY A 73 -3.66 -1.72 22.30
C GLY A 73 -4.16 -1.26 20.93
N ARG A 74 -4.21 -2.14 19.94
CA ARG A 74 -4.74 -1.83 18.61
C ARG A 74 -6.28 -1.81 18.63
N PHE A 75 -6.85 -0.78 18.03
CA PHE A 75 -8.29 -0.63 17.85
C PHE A 75 -8.61 -0.10 16.46
N GLU A 76 -9.46 -0.82 15.72
CA GLU A 76 -9.84 -0.45 14.35
C GLU A 76 -11.07 0.45 14.35
N LEU A 77 -11.03 1.53 13.54
CA LEU A 77 -12.10 2.52 13.40
C LEU A 77 -12.78 2.42 12.04
N GLY A 78 -14.09 2.67 12.02
CA GLY A 78 -14.86 2.82 10.77
C GLY A 78 -15.10 1.51 10.02
N VAL A 79 -14.99 0.36 10.68
CA VAL A 79 -15.26 -0.96 10.09
C VAL A 79 -16.70 -1.05 9.57
N GLU A 80 -17.65 -0.41 10.28
CA GLU A 80 -19.07 -0.38 9.94
C GLU A 80 -19.40 0.50 8.73
N VAL A 81 -18.45 1.32 8.25
CA VAL A 81 -18.64 2.15 7.07
C VAL A 81 -18.53 1.29 5.82
N ALA A 82 -19.64 1.09 5.14
CA ALA A 82 -19.74 0.27 3.96
C ALA A 82 -19.99 1.10 2.69
N PRO A 83 -19.49 0.67 1.53
CA PRO A 83 -19.73 1.35 0.25
C PRO A 83 -21.20 1.25 -0.18
N LEU A 84 -21.70 2.35 -0.76
CA LEU A 84 -23.04 2.41 -1.33
C LEU A 84 -22.94 2.65 -2.84
N ASP A 85 -23.55 1.75 -3.64
CA ASP A 85 -23.67 1.94 -5.09
C ASP A 85 -24.82 2.91 -5.43
N ALA A 86 -24.61 4.20 -5.08
CA ALA A 86 -25.61 5.25 -5.30
C ALA A 86 -25.90 5.51 -6.78
N LEU A 87 -24.91 5.29 -7.65
CA LEU A 87 -25.02 5.55 -9.10
C LEU A 87 -25.47 4.33 -9.89
N LYS A 88 -25.58 3.15 -9.26
CA LYS A 88 -25.84 1.86 -9.92
C LYS A 88 -24.93 1.65 -11.13
N PHE A 89 -23.63 2.00 -10.92
CA PHE A 89 -22.64 1.99 -11.97
C PHE A 89 -22.44 0.60 -12.56
N LYS A 90 -22.36 0.54 -13.88
CA LYS A 90 -22.08 -0.67 -14.63
C LYS A 90 -21.23 -0.36 -15.86
N ASP A 91 -20.09 -1.02 -15.96
CA ASP A 91 -19.32 -1.14 -17.19
C ASP A 91 -19.39 -2.59 -17.69
N SER A 92 -18.28 -3.32 -17.79
CA SER A 92 -18.25 -4.77 -18.03
C SER A 92 -18.85 -5.59 -16.87
N LYS A 93 -18.80 -5.06 -15.63
CA LYS A 93 -19.35 -5.61 -14.40
C LYS A 93 -20.10 -4.52 -13.63
N ARG A 94 -21.07 -4.92 -12.77
CA ARG A 94 -21.69 -3.98 -11.83
C ARG A 94 -20.72 -3.59 -10.74
N TYR A 95 -20.83 -2.38 -10.21
CA TYR A 95 -19.99 -1.92 -9.12
C TYR A 95 -20.13 -2.80 -7.87
N SER A 96 -21.34 -3.19 -7.52
CA SER A 96 -21.62 -4.13 -6.42
C SER A 96 -20.92 -5.50 -6.58
N GLU A 97 -20.81 -6.01 -7.80
CA GLU A 97 -20.08 -7.25 -8.09
C GLU A 97 -18.56 -7.06 -7.90
N ARG A 98 -18.02 -5.89 -8.30
CA ARG A 98 -16.60 -5.56 -8.10
C ARG A 98 -16.25 -5.42 -6.63
N LEU A 99 -17.14 -4.83 -5.83
CA LEU A 99 -16.96 -4.72 -4.38
C LEU A 99 -16.91 -6.10 -3.73
N ALA A 100 -17.88 -6.99 -4.05
CA ALA A 100 -17.88 -8.35 -3.54
C ALA A 100 -16.65 -9.17 -3.93
N ASP A 101 -16.16 -9.02 -5.18
CA ASP A 101 -14.94 -9.67 -5.64
C ASP A 101 -13.70 -9.15 -4.87
N ALA A 102 -13.62 -7.83 -4.62
CA ALA A 102 -12.51 -7.22 -3.90
C ALA A 102 -12.52 -7.62 -2.42
N GLU A 103 -13.68 -7.60 -1.77
CA GLU A 103 -13.86 -8.06 -0.39
C GLU A 103 -13.45 -9.54 -0.25
N LYS A 104 -13.87 -10.39 -1.17
CA LYS A 104 -13.49 -11.81 -1.16
C LYS A 104 -11.97 -12.02 -1.35
N ALA A 105 -11.33 -11.16 -2.15
CA ALA A 105 -9.90 -11.27 -2.46
C ALA A 105 -9.02 -10.77 -1.33
N THR A 106 -9.42 -9.70 -0.64
CA THR A 106 -8.61 -9.00 0.36
C THR A 106 -9.03 -9.27 1.81
N GLY A 107 -10.29 -9.65 2.02
CA GLY A 107 -10.89 -9.71 3.35
C GLY A 107 -11.26 -8.33 3.93
N GLU A 108 -11.01 -7.24 3.17
CA GLU A 108 -11.32 -5.88 3.58
C GLU A 108 -12.64 -5.40 2.97
N THR A 109 -13.36 -4.54 3.67
CA THR A 109 -14.64 -3.99 3.21
C THR A 109 -14.48 -2.75 2.33
N ASP A 110 -13.30 -2.09 2.35
CA ASP A 110 -12.91 -1.01 1.43
C ASP A 110 -11.38 -0.81 1.43
N ALA A 111 -10.90 0.10 0.59
CA ALA A 111 -9.48 0.33 0.30
C ALA A 111 -8.70 1.06 1.40
N LEU A 112 -9.28 1.38 2.55
CA LEU A 112 -8.60 2.04 3.66
C LEU A 112 -8.91 1.33 4.98
N VAL A 113 -7.87 0.92 5.68
CA VAL A 113 -7.93 0.43 7.06
C VAL A 113 -7.43 1.52 8.00
N VAL A 114 -8.21 1.86 9.03
CA VAL A 114 -7.83 2.85 10.05
C VAL A 114 -7.69 2.15 11.39
N MET A 115 -6.54 2.32 12.01
CA MET A 115 -6.22 1.67 13.28
C MET A 115 -5.55 2.63 14.25
N GLN A 116 -6.07 2.73 15.44
CA GLN A 116 -5.39 3.33 16.59
C GLN A 116 -4.41 2.31 17.16
N GLY A 117 -3.24 2.76 17.57
CA GLY A 117 -2.21 1.93 18.19
C GLY A 117 -1.05 2.77 18.68
N ALA A 118 0.13 2.18 18.76
CA ALA A 118 1.34 2.90 19.12
C ALA A 118 2.51 2.52 18.21
N VAL A 119 3.43 3.44 18.00
CA VAL A 119 4.71 3.21 17.31
C VAL A 119 5.82 3.40 18.34
N LYS A 120 6.46 2.31 18.77
CA LYS A 120 7.44 2.33 19.86
C LYS A 120 6.93 3.13 21.08
N THR A 121 5.77 2.73 21.57
CA THR A 121 5.05 3.32 22.70
C THR A 121 4.45 4.71 22.49
N VAL A 122 4.70 5.37 21.37
CA VAL A 122 4.07 6.65 21.03
C VAL A 122 2.69 6.39 20.46
N PRO A 123 1.59 6.82 21.11
CA PRO A 123 0.24 6.62 20.60
C PRO A 123 0.02 7.35 19.27
N VAL A 124 -0.63 6.70 18.32
CA VAL A 124 -0.87 7.23 16.97
C VAL A 124 -2.20 6.73 16.40
N MET A 125 -2.72 7.45 15.42
CA MET A 125 -3.72 6.96 14.48
C MET A 125 -3.04 6.63 13.15
N ALA A 126 -3.25 5.42 12.64
CA ALA A 126 -2.70 4.96 11.37
C ALA A 126 -3.81 4.69 10.36
N ALA A 127 -3.74 5.31 9.19
CA ALA A 127 -4.64 5.10 8.06
C ALA A 127 -3.84 4.46 6.92
N VAL A 128 -4.13 3.23 6.53
CA VAL A 128 -3.31 2.46 5.59
C VAL A 128 -4.16 1.94 4.43
N PHE A 129 -3.70 2.20 3.22
CA PHE A 129 -4.38 1.78 2.00
C PHE A 129 -4.17 0.30 1.70
N GLU A 130 -5.27 -0.39 1.33
CA GLU A 130 -5.26 -1.71 0.74
C GLU A 130 -5.33 -1.58 -0.80
N PHE A 131 -4.18 -1.79 -1.45
CA PHE A 131 -4.11 -1.63 -2.89
C PHE A 131 -4.89 -2.69 -3.65
N ASP A 132 -4.93 -3.91 -3.14
CA ASP A 132 -5.59 -5.02 -3.82
C ASP A 132 -7.11 -4.90 -3.75
N PHE A 133 -7.64 -4.03 -2.88
CA PHE A 133 -9.04 -3.60 -2.94
C PHE A 133 -9.24 -2.54 -4.03
N MET A 134 -9.67 -2.97 -5.20
CA MET A 134 -9.97 -2.10 -6.36
C MET A 134 -8.84 -1.10 -6.71
N GLY A 135 -7.58 -1.55 -6.64
CA GLY A 135 -6.42 -0.71 -6.92
C GLY A 135 -6.17 0.38 -5.87
N GLY A 136 -6.61 0.19 -4.64
CA GLY A 136 -6.50 1.20 -3.57
C GLY A 136 -7.30 2.46 -3.87
N SER A 137 -8.32 2.40 -4.73
CA SER A 137 -9.01 3.59 -5.20
C SER A 137 -9.85 4.25 -4.10
N MET A 138 -9.75 5.59 -4.03
CA MET A 138 -10.49 6.42 -3.07
C MET A 138 -11.96 6.55 -3.49
N GLY A 139 -12.85 5.88 -2.77
CA GLY A 139 -14.30 6.08 -2.80
C GLY A 139 -14.79 6.86 -1.56
N SER A 140 -16.10 6.95 -1.42
CA SER A 140 -16.78 7.63 -0.30
C SER A 140 -16.40 7.04 1.06
N VAL A 141 -16.22 5.71 1.14
CA VAL A 141 -15.78 5.03 2.37
C VAL A 141 -14.37 5.44 2.79
N VAL A 142 -13.43 5.49 1.83
CA VAL A 142 -12.05 5.95 2.11
C VAL A 142 -12.06 7.35 2.70
N GLY A 143 -12.80 8.28 2.07
CA GLY A 143 -12.90 9.64 2.58
C GLY A 143 -13.58 9.72 3.96
N GLU A 144 -14.61 8.92 4.21
CA GLU A 144 -15.29 8.87 5.50
C GLU A 144 -14.37 8.30 6.60
N ARG A 145 -13.74 7.16 6.35
CA ARG A 145 -12.80 6.55 7.32
C ARG A 145 -11.62 7.47 7.63
N PHE A 146 -11.09 8.17 6.62
CA PHE A 146 -10.03 9.15 6.82
C PHE A 146 -10.48 10.31 7.72
N VAL A 147 -11.68 10.86 7.50
CA VAL A 147 -12.20 11.93 8.34
C VAL A 147 -12.43 11.47 9.78
N ARG A 148 -12.96 10.26 9.98
CA ARG A 148 -13.10 9.67 11.32
C ARG A 148 -11.77 9.46 12.01
N ALA A 149 -10.73 9.10 11.25
CA ALA A 149 -9.36 9.04 11.79
C ALA A 149 -8.90 10.41 12.29
N VAL A 150 -9.15 11.46 11.51
CA VAL A 150 -8.83 12.85 11.90
C VAL A 150 -9.64 13.27 13.14
N ASP A 151 -10.95 13.03 13.15
CA ASP A 151 -11.80 13.40 14.28
C ASP A 151 -11.35 12.67 15.57
N ALA A 152 -11.00 11.39 15.50
CA ALA A 152 -10.44 10.65 16.63
C ALA A 152 -9.06 11.21 17.08
N CYS A 153 -8.22 11.66 16.14
CA CYS A 153 -6.97 12.35 16.46
C CYS A 153 -7.24 13.63 17.25
N LEU A 154 -8.24 14.42 16.85
CA LEU A 154 -8.62 15.66 17.54
C LEU A 154 -9.15 15.40 18.95
N GLU A 155 -9.99 14.39 19.12
CA GLU A 155 -10.58 14.02 20.42
C GLU A 155 -9.53 13.50 21.42
N GLN A 156 -8.54 12.75 20.93
CA GLN A 156 -7.57 12.06 21.76
C GLN A 156 -6.17 12.71 21.74
N ASN A 157 -5.99 13.82 21.01
CA ASN A 157 -4.71 14.50 20.81
C ASN A 157 -3.62 13.57 20.25
N LEU A 158 -3.98 12.78 19.22
CA LEU A 158 -3.07 11.83 18.56
C LEU A 158 -2.54 12.40 17.23
N PRO A 159 -1.29 12.11 16.86
CA PRO A 159 -0.79 12.34 15.51
C PRO A 159 -1.39 11.34 14.54
N LEU A 160 -1.51 11.74 13.28
CA LEU A 160 -1.99 10.89 12.18
C LEU A 160 -0.82 10.45 11.29
N ILE A 161 -0.75 9.15 11.00
CA ILE A 161 0.11 8.59 9.96
C ILE A 161 -0.78 8.04 8.86
N CYS A 162 -0.56 8.42 7.61
CA CYS A 162 -1.25 7.81 6.47
C CYS A 162 -0.25 7.15 5.53
N ILE A 163 -0.42 5.84 5.25
CA ILE A 163 0.38 5.11 4.26
C ILE A 163 -0.49 4.90 3.03
N THR A 164 -0.15 5.56 1.93
CA THR A 164 -0.92 5.52 0.69
C THR A 164 -0.35 4.52 -0.30
N SER A 165 -1.23 3.74 -0.93
CA SER A 165 -0.94 2.92 -2.10
C SER A 165 -2.22 2.86 -2.95
N THR A 166 -2.27 3.60 -4.08
CA THR A 166 -3.53 3.89 -4.75
C THR A 166 -3.37 4.27 -6.22
N GLY A 167 -4.36 3.86 -7.02
CA GLY A 167 -4.54 4.35 -8.39
C GLY A 167 -5.25 5.70 -8.50
N GLY A 168 -5.81 6.23 -7.39
CA GLY A 168 -6.50 7.53 -7.37
C GLY A 168 -7.98 7.45 -7.02
N ALA A 169 -8.80 8.36 -7.57
CA ALA A 169 -10.24 8.42 -7.30
C ALA A 169 -10.98 7.23 -7.94
N ARG A 170 -11.96 6.66 -7.21
CA ARG A 170 -12.77 5.52 -7.64
C ARG A 170 -13.75 5.93 -8.73
N MET A 171 -13.52 5.47 -9.95
CA MET A 171 -14.29 5.82 -11.13
C MET A 171 -15.79 5.45 -10.99
N GLN A 172 -16.09 4.33 -10.34
CA GLN A 172 -17.45 3.81 -10.18
C GLN A 172 -18.34 4.69 -9.30
N GLU A 173 -17.75 5.54 -8.46
CA GLU A 173 -18.49 6.51 -7.64
C GLU A 173 -18.54 7.91 -8.26
N GLY A 174 -17.94 8.11 -9.43
CA GLY A 174 -18.02 9.36 -10.20
C GLY A 174 -17.61 10.59 -9.37
N LEU A 175 -18.46 11.62 -9.34
CA LEU A 175 -18.21 12.86 -8.61
C LEU A 175 -18.08 12.63 -7.11
N LEU A 176 -18.76 11.63 -6.53
CA LEU A 176 -18.67 11.35 -5.09
C LEU A 176 -17.24 11.01 -4.67
N SER A 177 -16.49 10.29 -5.48
CA SER A 177 -15.07 10.01 -5.21
C SER A 177 -14.20 11.26 -5.29
N LEU A 178 -14.47 12.17 -6.21
CA LEU A 178 -13.73 13.43 -6.32
C LEU A 178 -14.01 14.38 -5.14
N MET A 179 -15.24 14.38 -4.62
CA MET A 179 -15.59 15.18 -3.44
C MET A 179 -14.86 14.73 -2.17
N GLN A 180 -14.30 13.51 -2.14
CA GLN A 180 -13.50 13.07 -1.01
C GLN A 180 -12.18 13.86 -0.90
N MET A 181 -11.64 14.36 -2.01
CA MET A 181 -10.45 15.23 -1.99
C MET A 181 -10.71 16.47 -1.15
N ALA A 182 -11.83 17.17 -1.38
CA ALA A 182 -12.21 18.35 -0.60
C ALA A 182 -12.52 18.00 0.86
N LYS A 183 -13.25 16.89 1.09
CA LYS A 183 -13.66 16.43 2.42
C LYS A 183 -12.45 16.11 3.31
N THR A 184 -11.49 15.36 2.80
CA THR A 184 -10.28 14.97 3.54
C THR A 184 -9.35 16.15 3.78
N THR A 185 -9.18 17.03 2.79
CA THR A 185 -8.40 18.27 2.95
C THR A 185 -9.01 19.20 4.02
N ALA A 186 -10.34 19.36 4.03
CA ALA A 186 -11.02 20.14 5.06
C ALA A 186 -10.83 19.54 6.47
N ALA A 187 -10.82 18.23 6.60
CA ALA A 187 -10.52 17.58 7.87
C ALA A 187 -9.09 17.88 8.36
N LEU A 188 -8.09 17.80 7.46
CA LEU A 188 -6.69 18.10 7.79
C LEU A 188 -6.48 19.54 8.28
N THR A 189 -7.28 20.52 7.82
CA THR A 189 -7.18 21.90 8.35
C THR A 189 -7.50 21.98 9.83
N LYS A 190 -8.42 21.13 10.32
CA LYS A 190 -8.73 21.05 11.76
C LYS A 190 -7.56 20.47 12.54
N LEU A 191 -6.93 19.40 12.01
CA LEU A 191 -5.77 18.77 12.62
C LEU A 191 -4.60 19.76 12.76
N SER A 192 -4.29 20.45 11.67
CA SER A 192 -3.26 21.51 11.65
C SER A 192 -3.55 22.65 12.63
N SER A 193 -4.82 23.07 12.77
CA SER A 193 -5.23 24.11 13.71
C SER A 193 -4.97 23.72 15.17
N GLN A 194 -5.01 22.44 15.49
CA GLN A 194 -4.65 21.90 16.80
C GLN A 194 -3.16 21.52 16.92
N ARG A 195 -2.36 21.75 15.89
CA ARG A 195 -0.93 21.44 15.84
C ARG A 195 -0.63 19.96 16.07
N LEU A 196 -1.53 19.08 15.65
CA LEU A 196 -1.31 17.65 15.67
C LEU A 196 -0.59 17.24 14.39
N PRO A 197 0.52 16.51 14.48
CA PRO A 197 1.30 16.12 13.31
C PRO A 197 0.52 15.19 12.37
N PHE A 198 0.64 15.45 11.08
CA PHE A 198 0.24 14.54 10.03
C PHE A 198 1.45 14.10 9.21
N ILE A 199 1.80 12.81 9.26
CA ILE A 199 2.90 12.23 8.47
C ILE A 199 2.30 11.40 7.36
N SER A 200 2.64 11.74 6.12
CA SER A 200 2.24 10.98 4.93
C SER A 200 3.39 10.09 4.44
N VAL A 201 3.09 8.81 4.19
CA VAL A 201 4.03 7.83 3.63
C VAL A 201 3.50 7.35 2.29
N LEU A 202 4.24 7.62 1.22
CA LEU A 202 3.86 7.34 -0.15
C LEU A 202 4.50 6.02 -0.60
N ALA A 203 3.69 4.97 -0.73
CA ALA A 203 4.12 3.68 -1.27
C ALA A 203 3.78 3.55 -2.76
N ASP A 204 4.30 2.51 -3.41
CA ASP A 204 4.11 2.26 -4.84
C ASP A 204 2.78 1.55 -5.15
N PRO A 205 1.94 2.13 -6.05
CA PRO A 205 1.93 3.50 -6.55
C PRO A 205 1.08 4.43 -5.66
N THR A 206 1.32 5.76 -5.70
CA THR A 206 0.43 6.76 -5.12
C THR A 206 0.07 7.79 -6.18
N MET A 207 -1.17 7.73 -6.71
CA MET A 207 -1.55 8.42 -7.93
C MET A 207 -2.89 9.18 -7.79
N GLY A 208 -3.19 9.99 -8.77
CA GLY A 208 -4.50 10.58 -9.05
C GLY A 208 -5.03 11.50 -7.95
N GLY A 209 -6.33 11.35 -7.62
CA GLY A 209 -7.00 12.21 -6.63
C GLY A 209 -6.44 12.12 -5.23
N VAL A 210 -5.82 10.99 -4.84
CA VAL A 210 -5.21 10.84 -3.52
C VAL A 210 -3.91 11.62 -3.43
N SER A 211 -3.02 11.51 -4.44
CA SER A 211 -1.81 12.32 -4.50
C SER A 211 -2.12 13.82 -4.61
N ALA A 212 -3.16 14.19 -5.36
CA ALA A 212 -3.59 15.58 -5.52
C ALA A 212 -4.38 16.13 -4.31
N SER A 213 -4.47 15.38 -3.22
CA SER A 213 -5.14 15.82 -1.99
C SER A 213 -4.30 15.44 -0.76
N PHE A 214 -4.83 14.69 0.17
CA PHE A 214 -4.24 14.47 1.48
C PHE A 214 -2.87 13.78 1.46
N ALA A 215 -2.56 12.96 0.45
CA ALA A 215 -1.27 12.26 0.42
C ALA A 215 -0.06 13.22 0.32
N MET A 216 -0.23 14.38 -0.30
CA MET A 216 0.83 15.41 -0.43
C MET A 216 0.65 16.58 0.55
N LEU A 217 -0.22 16.44 1.55
CA LEU A 217 -0.51 17.48 2.56
C LEU A 217 0.06 17.13 3.94
N GLY A 218 0.96 16.15 4.04
CA GLY A 218 1.66 15.83 5.29
C GLY A 218 2.55 16.99 5.76
N ASP A 219 2.65 17.18 7.08
CA ASP A 219 3.70 18.03 7.66
C ASP A 219 5.09 17.47 7.38
N VAL A 220 5.17 16.14 7.19
CA VAL A 220 6.31 15.41 6.65
C VAL A 220 5.81 14.41 5.63
N VAL A 221 6.36 14.46 4.43
CA VAL A 221 6.03 13.57 3.31
C VAL A 221 7.19 12.63 3.03
N ILE A 222 6.99 11.36 3.31
CA ILE A 222 7.97 10.28 3.14
C ILE A 222 7.59 9.44 1.94
N ALA A 223 8.55 8.95 1.15
CA ALA A 223 8.30 7.94 0.12
C ALA A 223 9.09 6.65 0.38
N GLU A 224 8.53 5.51 -0.02
CA GLU A 224 9.32 4.28 -0.17
C GLU A 224 10.24 4.42 -1.40
N PRO A 225 11.44 3.78 -1.39
CA PRO A 225 12.36 3.82 -2.54
C PRO A 225 11.69 3.38 -3.83
N LYS A 226 11.92 4.12 -4.90
CA LYS A 226 11.41 3.85 -6.26
C LYS A 226 9.87 3.87 -6.39
N ALA A 227 9.13 4.30 -5.38
CA ALA A 227 7.68 4.42 -5.48
C ALA A 227 7.28 5.34 -6.63
N LEU A 228 6.26 4.94 -7.39
CA LEU A 228 5.66 5.75 -8.46
C LEU A 228 4.63 6.69 -7.82
N ILE A 229 4.88 7.98 -7.90
CA ILE A 229 4.08 9.01 -7.26
C ILE A 229 3.79 10.12 -8.26
N GLY A 230 2.53 10.43 -8.49
CA GLY A 230 2.15 11.48 -9.45
C GLY A 230 0.63 11.62 -9.56
N PHE A 231 0.16 12.48 -10.47
CA PHE A 231 -1.26 12.64 -10.74
C PHE A 231 -1.71 11.71 -11.87
N ALA A 232 -1.36 12.04 -13.10
CA ALA A 232 -1.60 11.16 -14.24
C ALA A 232 -0.47 10.12 -14.36
N GLY A 233 -0.81 8.88 -14.71
CA GLY A 233 0.18 7.83 -14.94
C GLY A 233 1.09 8.14 -16.12
N PRO A 234 2.35 7.65 -16.14
CA PRO A 234 3.31 7.92 -17.21
C PRO A 234 2.77 7.64 -18.62
N ARG A 235 2.08 6.51 -18.80
CA ARG A 235 1.46 6.14 -20.08
C ARG A 235 0.43 7.15 -20.56
N VAL A 236 -0.39 7.70 -19.65
CA VAL A 236 -1.40 8.71 -19.99
C VAL A 236 -0.73 10.00 -20.43
N ILE A 237 0.33 10.41 -19.72
CA ILE A 237 1.09 11.61 -20.07
C ILE A 237 1.75 11.45 -21.46
N GLU A 238 2.45 10.34 -21.69
CA GLU A 238 3.12 10.06 -22.97
C GLU A 238 2.14 10.04 -24.15
N GLN A 239 0.97 9.40 -23.96
CA GLN A 239 -0.07 9.36 -24.98
C GLN A 239 -0.69 10.73 -25.25
N THR A 240 -0.81 11.59 -24.22
CA THR A 240 -1.44 12.90 -24.34
C THR A 240 -0.48 13.92 -24.96
N VAL A 241 0.76 13.99 -24.46
CA VAL A 241 1.76 14.96 -24.97
C VAL A 241 2.60 14.40 -26.11
N ARG A 242 2.51 13.11 -26.42
CA ARG A 242 3.24 12.40 -27.48
C ARG A 242 4.76 12.57 -27.37
N GLN A 243 5.27 12.56 -26.16
CA GLN A 243 6.70 12.66 -25.85
C GLN A 243 7.12 11.54 -24.92
N THR A 244 8.36 11.09 -25.03
CA THR A 244 8.96 10.15 -24.09
C THR A 244 9.33 10.89 -22.81
N LEU A 245 8.95 10.32 -21.67
CA LEU A 245 9.27 10.90 -20.37
C LEU A 245 10.73 10.61 -19.98
N PRO A 246 11.37 11.52 -19.23
CA PRO A 246 12.71 11.30 -18.70
C PRO A 246 12.79 10.02 -17.85
N GLU A 247 13.97 9.40 -17.83
CA GLU A 247 14.21 8.26 -16.93
C GLU A 247 13.99 8.68 -15.47
N GLY A 248 13.32 7.81 -14.70
CA GLY A 248 13.01 8.08 -13.31
C GLY A 248 11.87 9.07 -13.08
N PHE A 249 11.20 9.56 -14.12
CA PHE A 249 10.08 10.49 -13.98
C PHE A 249 9.00 9.93 -13.05
N GLN A 250 8.50 10.77 -12.14
CA GLN A 250 7.52 10.42 -11.10
C GLN A 250 8.00 9.34 -10.10
N ARG A 251 9.28 9.00 -10.04
CA ARG A 251 9.82 8.15 -8.98
C ARG A 251 10.15 8.96 -7.74
N ALA A 252 10.16 8.30 -6.59
CA ALA A 252 10.45 8.93 -5.31
C ALA A 252 11.74 9.75 -5.34
N GLU A 253 12.81 9.21 -5.97
CA GLU A 253 14.11 9.86 -6.10
C GLU A 253 14.02 11.17 -6.90
N PHE A 254 13.26 11.17 -8.00
CA PHE A 254 13.00 12.37 -8.79
C PHE A 254 12.22 13.42 -7.99
N LEU A 255 11.21 13.00 -7.22
CA LEU A 255 10.41 13.91 -6.41
C LEU A 255 11.21 14.51 -5.26
N LEU A 256 12.12 13.74 -4.66
CA LEU A 256 13.04 14.24 -3.64
C LEU A 256 13.98 15.28 -4.22
N GLU A 257 14.59 15.02 -5.39
CA GLU A 257 15.44 15.98 -6.11
C GLU A 257 14.70 17.29 -6.39
N LYS A 258 13.42 17.22 -6.75
CA LYS A 258 12.58 18.39 -7.04
C LYS A 258 11.96 19.05 -5.81
N GLY A 259 12.23 18.55 -4.62
CA GLY A 259 11.71 19.11 -3.37
C GLY A 259 10.20 18.88 -3.17
N ALA A 260 9.59 17.89 -3.84
CA ALA A 260 8.18 17.58 -3.71
C ALA A 260 7.89 16.66 -2.51
N ILE A 261 8.90 15.97 -1.99
CA ILE A 261 8.84 15.15 -0.77
C ILE A 261 10.05 15.46 0.12
N ASP A 262 9.96 15.14 1.40
CA ASP A 262 11.00 15.48 2.38
C ASP A 262 12.09 14.41 2.49
N MET A 263 11.73 13.13 2.34
CA MET A 263 12.69 12.04 2.46
C MET A 263 12.23 10.74 1.80
N ILE A 264 13.21 9.87 1.51
CA ILE A 264 12.98 8.48 1.11
C ILE A 264 13.44 7.58 2.24
N VAL A 265 12.57 6.66 2.66
CA VAL A 265 12.84 5.75 3.77
C VAL A 265 12.53 4.31 3.36
N ASP A 266 13.50 3.43 3.53
CA ASP A 266 13.30 1.99 3.35
C ASP A 266 12.27 1.47 4.37
N ARG A 267 11.34 0.61 3.93
CA ARG A 267 10.28 0.05 4.77
C ARG A 267 10.81 -0.60 6.05
N ARG A 268 11.98 -1.22 5.98
CA ARG A 268 12.64 -1.87 7.12
C ARG A 268 13.06 -0.90 8.21
N GLN A 269 13.21 0.38 7.86
CA GLN A 269 13.62 1.46 8.77
C GLN A 269 12.46 2.42 9.09
N LEU A 270 11.30 2.22 8.45
CA LEU A 270 10.18 3.17 8.51
C LEU A 270 9.65 3.35 9.93
N ARG A 271 9.48 2.25 10.68
CA ARG A 271 8.99 2.29 12.06
C ARG A 271 9.91 3.12 12.98
N ASP A 272 11.22 2.94 12.87
CA ASP A 272 12.21 3.68 13.64
C ASP A 272 12.24 5.17 13.28
N LYS A 273 12.15 5.46 11.97
CA LYS A 273 12.11 6.83 11.46
C LYS A 273 10.85 7.55 11.93
N LEU A 274 9.69 6.89 11.83
CA LEU A 274 8.41 7.46 12.28
C LEU A 274 8.42 7.72 13.80
N ALA A 275 8.91 6.79 14.61
CA ALA A 275 9.05 7.00 16.05
C ALA A 275 9.93 8.23 16.37
N SER A 276 11.06 8.37 15.67
CA SER A 276 11.96 9.51 15.83
C SER A 276 11.30 10.85 15.44
N LEU A 277 10.57 10.88 14.30
CA LEU A 277 9.85 12.06 13.86
C LEU A 277 8.73 12.44 14.83
N LEU A 278 7.95 11.47 15.29
CA LEU A 278 6.89 11.69 16.28
C LEU A 278 7.44 12.24 17.59
N THR A 279 8.54 11.68 18.10
CA THR A 279 9.23 12.19 19.32
C THR A 279 9.62 13.65 19.15
N LEU A 280 10.17 14.02 17.99
CA LEU A 280 10.56 15.40 17.70
C LEU A 280 9.35 16.35 17.57
N LEU A 281 8.38 15.98 16.76
CA LEU A 281 7.20 16.83 16.46
C LEU A 281 6.30 17.01 17.67
N LEU A 282 6.15 15.99 18.51
CA LEU A 282 5.36 16.02 19.74
C LEU A 282 6.17 16.54 20.94
N ARG A 283 7.47 16.84 20.75
CA ARG A 283 8.38 17.30 21.83
C ARG A 283 8.42 16.34 23.03
N LEU A 284 8.37 15.05 22.76
CA LEU A 284 8.44 14.04 23.79
C LEU A 284 9.87 13.95 24.36
N PRO A 285 10.03 13.55 25.63
CA PRO A 285 11.36 13.27 26.18
C PRO A 285 12.07 12.21 25.34
N VAL A 286 13.33 12.45 25.00
CA VAL A 286 14.14 11.43 24.36
C VAL A 286 14.38 10.32 25.39
N ALA A 287 13.99 9.09 25.07
CA ALA A 287 14.33 7.96 25.92
C ALA A 287 15.86 7.87 26.01
N THR A 288 16.42 8.22 27.15
CA THR A 288 17.82 7.96 27.47
C THR A 288 17.94 6.44 27.63
N GLY A 289 18.49 5.77 26.58
CA GLY A 289 18.76 4.34 26.55
C GLY A 289 19.87 3.95 27.48
#